data_2477f8f41e3dd71fd9ba425e0417a952
#
_entry.id   2477f8f41e3dd71fd9ba425e0417a952
#
_cell.length_a   1.000
_cell.length_b   1.000
_cell.length_c   1.000
_cell.angle_alpha   90.00
_cell.angle_beta   90.00
_cell.angle_gamma   90.00
#
_symmetry.space_group_name_H-M   'P 1'
#
loop_
_entity.id
_entity.type
_entity.pdbx_description
1 polymer ?
#
loop_
_entity_poly.entity_id
_entity_poly.type
_entity_poly.pdbx_seq_one_letter_code
_entity_poly.pdbx_strand_id
1 'polypeptide(L)'
;MPAIPSNKPYRVGRSRTGLGLFAIKPIKKGAKIVRYFGPLLDSKKKKEDAIENKYLFELTNRWTIDGSVRKNVARYINHACKPNAESDVKPRKRKVVIRAIKNIKPGEEINYDYGTDYFKAYLKPIGCKCDACEKKRKKKRAEARAERLRLKAKEERKALKKAEKLAKAKPRKTAKKPRKLNGTKVLHRANGHAML
;
A
#
# COMPACT_ATOMS: atom_id res chain seq x y z
N MET A 1 20.96 -11.69 -15.79
CA MET A 1 19.58 -11.96 -16.17
C MET A 1 19.55 -13.02 -17.25
N PRO A 2 18.52 -13.88 -17.36
CA PRO A 2 18.45 -14.83 -18.46
C PRO A 2 18.34 -14.08 -19.78
N ALA A 3 19.09 -14.54 -20.79
CA ALA A 3 19.00 -14.01 -22.14
C ALA A 3 17.64 -14.35 -22.73
N ILE A 4 16.85 -13.34 -23.12
CA ILE A 4 15.58 -13.50 -23.81
C ILE A 4 15.84 -13.24 -25.30
N PRO A 5 15.43 -14.16 -26.21
CA PRO A 5 15.58 -13.92 -27.64
C PRO A 5 14.92 -12.61 -28.06
N SER A 6 15.58 -11.84 -28.94
CA SER A 6 15.15 -10.50 -29.38
C SER A 6 13.77 -10.46 -30.05
N ASN A 7 13.29 -11.60 -30.55
CA ASN A 7 11.96 -11.72 -31.17
C ASN A 7 10.81 -11.82 -30.17
N LYS A 8 11.07 -12.01 -28.87
CA LYS A 8 10.02 -12.11 -27.84
C LYS A 8 9.41 -10.74 -27.53
N PRO A 9 8.10 -10.67 -27.26
CA PRO A 9 7.41 -9.41 -27.00
C PRO A 9 7.57 -8.90 -25.55
N TYR A 10 8.50 -9.45 -24.77
CA TYR A 10 8.68 -9.11 -23.36
C TYR A 10 10.15 -9.09 -22.94
N ARG A 11 10.43 -8.43 -21.84
CA ARG A 11 11.73 -8.39 -21.16
C ARG A 11 11.57 -8.54 -19.64
N VAL A 12 12.62 -8.99 -18.95
CA VAL A 12 12.71 -8.90 -17.49
C VAL A 12 13.15 -7.49 -17.10
N GLY A 13 12.56 -6.93 -16.06
CA GLY A 13 12.87 -5.61 -15.56
C GLY A 13 12.59 -5.48 -14.06
N ARG A 14 12.87 -4.32 -13.48
CA ARG A 14 12.54 -4.01 -12.09
C ARG A 14 11.04 -3.80 -11.95
N SER A 15 10.46 -4.48 -10.95
CA SER A 15 9.09 -4.29 -10.51
C SER A 15 9.08 -3.89 -9.03
N ARG A 16 7.94 -3.56 -8.52
CA ARG A 16 7.72 -3.22 -7.09
C ARG A 16 8.05 -4.36 -6.12
N THR A 17 7.96 -5.60 -6.60
CA THR A 17 8.20 -6.81 -5.82
C THR A 17 9.54 -7.48 -6.13
N GLY A 18 10.44 -6.78 -6.80
CA GLY A 18 11.74 -7.25 -7.22
C GLY A 18 11.88 -7.27 -8.74
N LEU A 19 11.98 -8.44 -9.37
CA LEU A 19 11.97 -8.57 -10.83
C LEU A 19 10.54 -8.84 -11.32
N GLY A 20 10.23 -8.33 -12.51
CA GLY A 20 8.97 -8.53 -13.21
C GLY A 20 9.18 -8.79 -14.69
N LEU A 21 8.15 -9.27 -15.38
CA LEU A 21 8.14 -9.44 -16.82
C LEU A 21 7.31 -8.31 -17.45
N PHE A 22 7.90 -7.56 -18.38
CA PHE A 22 7.29 -6.39 -19.00
C PHE A 22 7.14 -6.57 -20.49
N ALA A 23 6.00 -6.17 -21.05
CA ALA A 23 5.80 -6.13 -22.49
C ALA A 23 6.71 -5.07 -23.12
N ILE A 24 7.37 -5.41 -24.25
CA ILE A 24 8.13 -4.46 -25.09
C ILE A 24 7.47 -4.24 -26.45
N LYS A 25 6.52 -5.11 -26.81
CA LYS A 25 5.65 -5.00 -27.99
C LYS A 25 4.20 -5.17 -27.53
N PRO A 26 3.21 -4.66 -28.29
CA PRO A 26 1.81 -4.91 -27.98
C PRO A 26 1.49 -6.41 -27.98
N ILE A 27 0.78 -6.87 -26.95
CA ILE A 27 0.32 -8.27 -26.83
C ILE A 27 -1.20 -8.26 -26.86
N LYS A 28 -1.80 -8.89 -27.86
CA LYS A 28 -3.25 -8.96 -28.03
C LYS A 28 -3.87 -9.92 -27.02
N LYS A 29 -5.11 -9.63 -26.57
CA LYS A 29 -5.92 -10.57 -25.79
C LYS A 29 -5.97 -11.94 -26.49
N GLY A 30 -5.86 -13.04 -25.72
CA GLY A 30 -5.83 -14.41 -26.20
C GLY A 30 -4.45 -14.91 -26.66
N ALA A 31 -3.46 -14.02 -26.83
CA ALA A 31 -2.13 -14.41 -27.26
C ALA A 31 -1.40 -15.25 -26.18
N LYS A 32 -0.70 -16.28 -26.62
CA LYS A 32 0.24 -17.04 -25.78
C LYS A 32 1.49 -16.20 -25.57
N ILE A 33 1.84 -15.92 -24.33
CA ILE A 33 2.99 -15.07 -23.97
C ILE A 33 4.24 -15.93 -23.78
N VAL A 34 4.19 -16.82 -22.79
CA VAL A 34 5.34 -17.64 -22.40
C VAL A 34 4.87 -18.94 -21.76
N ARG A 35 5.67 -19.99 -21.86
CA ARG A 35 5.42 -21.26 -21.17
C ARG A 35 6.06 -21.20 -19.78
N TYR A 36 5.33 -21.66 -18.75
CA TYR A 36 5.90 -21.97 -17.45
C TYR A 36 6.46 -23.40 -17.50
N PHE A 37 7.72 -23.59 -17.14
CA PHE A 37 8.35 -24.90 -17.25
C PHE A 37 9.46 -25.10 -16.22
N GLY A 38 9.78 -26.37 -16.00
CA GLY A 38 10.84 -26.83 -15.10
C GLY A 38 10.76 -28.33 -14.93
N PRO A 39 11.53 -28.93 -14.02
CA PRO A 39 11.39 -30.31 -13.64
C PRO A 39 9.96 -30.61 -13.21
N LEU A 40 9.50 -31.81 -13.57
CA LEU A 40 8.19 -32.29 -13.18
C LEU A 40 8.35 -33.16 -11.94
N LEU A 41 7.72 -32.78 -10.84
CA LEU A 41 7.76 -33.48 -9.57
C LEU A 41 6.54 -34.37 -9.42
N ASP A 42 6.75 -35.60 -8.91
CA ASP A 42 5.70 -36.58 -8.61
C ASP A 42 5.50 -36.69 -7.10
N SER A 43 4.35 -36.28 -6.57
CA SER A 43 4.03 -36.34 -5.14
C SER A 43 4.05 -37.76 -4.56
N LYS A 44 3.99 -38.82 -5.38
CA LYS A 44 4.16 -40.20 -4.96
C LYS A 44 5.61 -40.54 -4.57
N LYS A 45 6.57 -39.72 -4.95
CA LYS A 45 7.98 -39.89 -4.62
C LYS A 45 8.36 -38.99 -3.45
N LYS A 46 8.59 -39.57 -2.28
CA LYS A 46 8.89 -38.82 -1.03
C LYS A 46 9.98 -37.74 -1.17
N LYS A 47 11.02 -37.99 -1.97
CA LYS A 47 12.09 -37.01 -2.21
C LYS A 47 11.63 -35.83 -3.06
N GLU A 48 10.71 -36.03 -4.02
CA GLU A 48 10.19 -34.98 -4.88
C GLU A 48 9.06 -34.18 -4.18
N ASP A 49 8.26 -34.85 -3.35
CA ASP A 49 7.22 -34.25 -2.51
C ASP A 49 7.77 -33.32 -1.45
N ALA A 50 8.98 -33.62 -0.94
CA ALA A 50 9.68 -32.80 0.06
C ALA A 50 10.28 -31.49 -0.50
N ILE A 51 10.22 -31.26 -1.83
CA ILE A 51 10.76 -30.05 -2.45
C ILE A 51 9.80 -28.89 -2.20
N GLU A 52 10.26 -27.88 -1.44
CA GLU A 52 9.51 -26.67 -1.17
C GLU A 52 10.23 -25.45 -1.73
N ASN A 53 9.54 -24.69 -2.58
CA ASN A 53 9.98 -23.37 -3.01
C ASN A 53 8.80 -22.54 -3.57
N LYS A 54 8.98 -21.23 -3.67
CA LYS A 54 7.94 -20.29 -4.14
C LYS A 54 7.65 -20.34 -5.63
N TYR A 55 8.27 -21.21 -6.39
CA TYR A 55 8.10 -21.37 -7.84
C TYR A 55 7.43 -22.68 -8.22
N LEU A 56 6.90 -23.40 -7.24
CA LEU A 56 6.12 -24.60 -7.48
C LEU A 56 4.78 -24.23 -8.13
N PHE A 57 4.44 -24.93 -9.21
CA PHE A 57 3.17 -24.78 -9.89
C PHE A 57 2.48 -26.14 -9.95
N GLU A 58 1.44 -26.28 -9.13
CA GLU A 58 0.64 -27.51 -9.10
C GLU A 58 -0.18 -27.65 -10.39
N LEU A 59 -0.10 -28.79 -11.02
CA LEU A 59 -0.90 -29.16 -12.20
C LEU A 59 -2.08 -30.05 -11.82
N THR A 60 -1.85 -30.97 -10.91
CA THR A 60 -2.79 -31.93 -10.35
C THR A 60 -2.29 -32.33 -8.98
N ASN A 61 -3.11 -33.01 -8.17
CA ASN A 61 -2.71 -33.55 -6.86
C ASN A 61 -1.44 -34.45 -6.93
N ARG A 62 -1.04 -34.91 -8.11
CA ARG A 62 0.15 -35.74 -8.31
C ARG A 62 1.33 -34.99 -8.91
N TRP A 63 1.09 -34.06 -9.81
CA TRP A 63 2.13 -33.45 -10.62
C TRP A 63 2.28 -31.98 -10.36
N THR A 64 3.51 -31.57 -10.05
CA THR A 64 3.91 -30.17 -9.82
C THR A 64 5.09 -29.81 -10.73
N ILE A 65 5.10 -28.63 -11.32
CA ILE A 65 6.27 -28.10 -12.04
C ILE A 65 7.10 -27.29 -11.05
N ASP A 66 8.38 -27.61 -10.92
CA ASP A 66 9.35 -26.77 -10.24
C ASP A 66 9.90 -25.70 -11.21
N GLY A 67 9.32 -24.52 -11.16
CA GLY A 67 9.70 -23.39 -12.00
C GLY A 67 10.94 -22.63 -11.52
N SER A 68 11.70 -23.13 -10.55
CA SER A 68 12.86 -22.46 -9.97
C SER A 68 14.04 -22.30 -10.93
N VAL A 69 14.05 -23.03 -12.05
CA VAL A 69 15.13 -22.97 -13.04
C VAL A 69 15.21 -21.58 -13.69
N ARG A 70 16.42 -21.00 -13.76
CA ARG A 70 16.65 -19.64 -14.29
C ARG A 70 16.20 -19.43 -15.74
N LYS A 71 16.22 -20.49 -16.55
CA LYS A 71 15.74 -20.46 -17.94
C LYS A 71 14.22 -20.27 -18.05
N ASN A 72 13.47 -20.56 -17.00
CA ASN A 72 12.03 -20.32 -16.94
C ASN A 72 11.74 -18.83 -16.72
N VAL A 73 11.66 -18.07 -17.79
CA VAL A 73 11.39 -16.62 -17.72
C VAL A 73 10.02 -16.30 -17.11
N ALA A 74 9.04 -17.24 -17.22
CA ALA A 74 7.71 -17.07 -16.65
C ALA A 74 7.73 -16.96 -15.10
N ARG A 75 8.78 -17.42 -14.43
CA ARG A 75 8.96 -17.27 -12.97
C ARG A 75 9.02 -15.82 -12.50
N TYR A 76 9.32 -14.88 -13.40
CA TYR A 76 9.39 -13.44 -13.09
C TYR A 76 8.05 -12.73 -13.25
N ILE A 77 6.99 -13.42 -13.68
CA ILE A 77 5.65 -12.83 -13.76
C ILE A 77 5.09 -12.74 -12.35
N ASN A 78 4.78 -11.53 -11.90
CA ASN A 78 4.27 -11.27 -10.56
C ASN A 78 2.75 -11.49 -10.46
N HIS A 79 2.28 -11.66 -9.22
CA HIS A 79 0.86 -11.74 -8.93
C HIS A 79 0.16 -10.39 -9.04
N ALA A 80 -1.06 -10.41 -9.56
CA ALA A 80 -2.00 -9.29 -9.42
C ALA A 80 -3.43 -9.79 -9.15
N CYS A 81 -4.14 -9.09 -8.24
CA CYS A 81 -5.55 -9.36 -7.95
C CYS A 81 -6.50 -8.88 -9.07
N LYS A 82 -6.00 -8.07 -10.02
CA LYS A 82 -6.67 -7.66 -11.26
C LYS A 82 -5.70 -7.86 -12.42
N PRO A 83 -5.45 -9.11 -12.82
CA PRO A 83 -4.40 -9.46 -13.76
C PRO A 83 -4.71 -9.04 -15.18
N ASN A 84 -3.66 -9.04 -16.05
CA ASN A 84 -3.77 -8.90 -17.50
C ASN A 84 -3.44 -10.20 -18.27
N ALA A 85 -3.00 -11.23 -17.54
CA ALA A 85 -2.77 -12.56 -18.08
C ALA A 85 -3.34 -13.61 -17.12
N GLU A 86 -3.41 -14.85 -17.60
CA GLU A 86 -3.84 -16.03 -16.86
C GLU A 86 -2.91 -17.21 -17.12
N SER A 87 -2.95 -18.21 -16.26
CA SER A 87 -2.28 -19.50 -16.47
C SER A 87 -3.24 -20.49 -17.13
N ASP A 88 -3.03 -20.78 -18.43
CA ASP A 88 -3.73 -21.82 -19.18
C ASP A 88 -3.07 -23.17 -18.86
N VAL A 89 -3.66 -23.90 -17.90
CA VAL A 89 -3.15 -25.19 -17.41
C VAL A 89 -3.72 -26.32 -18.27
N LYS A 90 -2.83 -27.18 -18.75
CA LYS A 90 -3.18 -28.41 -19.53
C LYS A 90 -2.69 -29.64 -18.79
N PRO A 91 -3.45 -30.18 -17.81
CA PRO A 91 -2.99 -31.23 -16.91
C PRO A 91 -2.58 -32.50 -17.67
N ARG A 92 -3.38 -32.97 -18.64
CA ARG A 92 -3.07 -34.15 -19.46
C ARG A 92 -1.74 -34.02 -20.22
N LYS A 93 -1.40 -32.80 -20.67
CA LYS A 93 -0.14 -32.50 -21.38
C LYS A 93 0.99 -32.08 -20.44
N ARG A 94 0.73 -31.96 -19.14
CA ARG A 94 1.65 -31.48 -18.12
C ARG A 94 2.32 -30.15 -18.53
N LYS A 95 1.50 -29.23 -19.04
CA LYS A 95 1.96 -27.93 -19.58
C LYS A 95 1.16 -26.78 -18.99
N VAL A 96 1.84 -25.67 -18.74
CA VAL A 96 1.26 -24.39 -18.36
C VAL A 96 1.73 -23.34 -19.36
N VAL A 97 0.81 -22.55 -19.88
CA VAL A 97 1.09 -21.43 -20.77
C VAL A 97 0.46 -20.18 -20.19
N ILE A 98 1.24 -19.13 -20.05
CA ILE A 98 0.70 -17.82 -19.66
C ILE A 98 0.12 -17.17 -20.91
N ARG A 99 -1.16 -16.79 -20.84
CA ARG A 99 -1.95 -16.20 -21.91
C ARG A 99 -2.47 -14.83 -21.50
N ALA A 100 -2.49 -13.88 -22.42
CA ALA A 100 -3.08 -12.56 -22.19
C ALA A 100 -4.62 -12.66 -22.14
N ILE A 101 -5.24 -12.09 -21.09
CA ILE A 101 -6.70 -11.95 -20.97
C ILE A 101 -7.18 -10.53 -21.32
N LYS A 102 -6.25 -9.62 -21.52
CA LYS A 102 -6.45 -8.23 -21.98
C LYS A 102 -5.40 -7.88 -23.01
N ASN A 103 -5.63 -6.82 -23.76
CA ASN A 103 -4.56 -6.21 -24.55
C ASN A 103 -3.54 -5.61 -23.60
N ILE A 104 -2.25 -5.93 -23.78
CA ILE A 104 -1.14 -5.44 -22.95
C ILE A 104 -0.30 -4.50 -23.81
N LYS A 105 -0.10 -3.28 -23.35
CA LYS A 105 0.69 -2.26 -24.04
C LYS A 105 2.18 -2.41 -23.74
N PRO A 106 3.07 -1.93 -24.63
CA PRO A 106 4.49 -1.83 -24.31
C PRO A 106 4.72 -1.04 -23.01
N GLY A 107 5.62 -1.52 -22.17
CA GLY A 107 5.90 -0.95 -20.85
C GLY A 107 5.04 -1.49 -19.72
N GLU A 108 3.91 -2.13 -19.99
CA GLU A 108 3.06 -2.73 -18.95
C GLU A 108 3.70 -4.01 -18.39
N GLU A 109 3.59 -4.19 -17.07
CA GLU A 109 3.98 -5.42 -16.40
C GLU A 109 2.96 -6.52 -16.68
N ILE A 110 3.44 -7.68 -17.11
CA ILE A 110 2.64 -8.89 -17.29
C ILE A 110 2.45 -9.53 -15.92
N ASN A 111 1.20 -9.80 -15.55
CA ASN A 111 0.88 -10.39 -14.25
C ASN A 111 -0.31 -11.33 -14.35
N TYR A 112 -0.36 -12.33 -13.46
CA TYR A 112 -1.49 -13.25 -13.37
C TYR A 112 -1.86 -13.52 -11.90
N ASP A 113 -3.04 -14.11 -11.68
CA ASP A 113 -3.45 -14.53 -10.34
C ASP A 113 -2.80 -15.88 -9.99
N TYR A 114 -2.05 -15.90 -8.87
CA TYR A 114 -1.37 -17.13 -8.42
C TYR A 114 -2.30 -18.17 -7.79
N GLY A 115 -3.59 -17.82 -7.65
CA GLY A 115 -4.60 -18.65 -7.01
C GLY A 115 -4.71 -18.39 -5.50
N THR A 116 -5.81 -18.92 -4.95
CA THR A 116 -6.21 -18.64 -3.56
C THR A 116 -5.25 -19.22 -2.55
N ASP A 117 -4.72 -20.41 -2.78
CA ASP A 117 -3.88 -21.10 -1.79
C ASP A 117 -2.50 -20.46 -1.69
N TYR A 118 -1.88 -20.15 -2.83
CA TYR A 118 -0.64 -19.38 -2.85
C TYR A 118 -0.85 -17.98 -2.23
N PHE A 119 -1.96 -17.33 -2.52
CA PHE A 119 -2.28 -16.01 -1.95
C PHE A 119 -2.39 -16.08 -0.43
N LYS A 120 -3.10 -17.08 0.12
CA LYS A 120 -3.25 -17.27 1.57
C LYS A 120 -1.92 -17.57 2.25
N ALA A 121 -1.14 -18.48 1.67
CA ALA A 121 0.12 -18.94 2.25
C ALA A 121 1.22 -17.86 2.22
N TYR A 122 1.40 -17.18 1.09
CA TYR A 122 2.58 -16.34 0.86
C TYR A 122 2.29 -14.84 0.75
N LEU A 123 1.14 -14.44 0.19
CA LEU A 123 0.89 -13.02 -0.09
C LEU A 123 0.05 -12.33 0.98
N LYS A 124 -0.92 -13.02 1.57
CA LYS A 124 -1.77 -12.46 2.61
C LYS A 124 -1.00 -12.03 3.86
N PRO A 125 -0.05 -12.82 4.41
CA PRO A 125 0.70 -12.45 5.61
C PRO A 125 1.53 -11.18 5.45
N ILE A 126 2.16 -10.98 4.28
CA ILE A 126 3.01 -9.82 3.99
C ILE A 126 2.27 -8.65 3.37
N GLY A 127 0.99 -8.84 3.00
CA GLY A 127 0.17 -7.87 2.29
C GLY A 127 0.50 -7.80 0.78
N CYS A 128 -0.49 -8.11 -0.06
CA CYS A 128 -0.32 -8.05 -1.52
C CYS A 128 0.11 -6.65 -1.98
N LYS A 129 1.19 -6.57 -2.77
CA LYS A 129 1.79 -5.32 -3.28
C LYS A 129 1.34 -4.96 -4.70
N CYS A 130 0.35 -5.67 -5.29
CA CYS A 130 -0.15 -5.33 -6.62
C CYS A 130 -0.85 -3.95 -6.63
N ASP A 131 -0.94 -3.34 -7.81
CA ASP A 131 -1.51 -1.99 -8.00
C ASP A 131 -2.93 -1.85 -7.47
N ALA A 132 -3.78 -2.87 -7.66
CA ALA A 132 -5.16 -2.85 -7.18
C ALA A 132 -5.22 -2.78 -5.65
N CYS A 133 -4.41 -3.59 -4.95
CA CYS A 133 -4.35 -3.60 -3.50
C CYS A 133 -3.72 -2.32 -2.95
N GLU A 134 -2.73 -1.76 -3.63
CA GLU A 134 -2.13 -0.50 -3.21
C GLU A 134 -3.07 0.68 -3.37
N LYS A 135 -3.78 0.77 -4.49
CA LYS A 135 -4.83 1.78 -4.69
C LYS A 135 -5.90 1.70 -3.58
N LYS A 136 -6.35 0.48 -3.24
CA LYS A 136 -7.29 0.24 -2.14
C LYS A 136 -6.74 0.73 -0.79
N ARG A 137 -5.48 0.42 -0.47
CA ARG A 137 -4.83 0.88 0.76
C ARG A 137 -4.67 2.41 0.81
N LYS A 138 -4.25 3.03 -0.29
CA LYS A 138 -4.13 4.50 -0.39
C LYS A 138 -5.47 5.17 -0.16
N LYS A 139 -6.55 4.67 -0.79
CA LYS A 139 -7.91 5.17 -0.61
C LYS A 139 -8.34 5.08 0.86
N LYS A 140 -8.20 3.91 1.48
CA LYS A 140 -8.55 3.69 2.90
C LYS A 140 -7.76 4.62 3.84
N ARG A 141 -6.47 4.84 3.58
CA ARG A 141 -5.65 5.77 4.38
C ARG A 141 -6.11 7.23 4.22
N ALA A 142 -6.45 7.63 3.01
CA ALA A 142 -6.96 8.98 2.74
C ALA A 142 -8.31 9.21 3.43
N GLU A 143 -9.23 8.26 3.36
CA GLU A 143 -10.54 8.30 4.04
C GLU A 143 -10.38 8.39 5.57
N ALA A 144 -9.55 7.54 6.16
CA ALA A 144 -9.27 7.56 7.60
C ALA A 144 -8.62 8.88 8.05
N ARG A 145 -7.72 9.45 7.23
CA ARG A 145 -7.12 10.77 7.50
C ARG A 145 -8.16 11.88 7.46
N ALA A 146 -9.02 11.88 6.44
CA ALA A 146 -10.08 12.87 6.30
C ALA A 146 -11.08 12.81 7.47
N GLU A 147 -11.47 11.61 7.89
CA GLU A 147 -12.36 11.41 9.03
C GLU A 147 -11.73 11.92 10.34
N ARG A 148 -10.45 11.60 10.58
CA ARG A 148 -9.72 12.10 11.76
C ARG A 148 -9.67 13.63 11.80
N LEU A 149 -9.43 14.28 10.66
CA LEU A 149 -9.43 15.74 10.56
C LEU A 149 -10.83 16.32 10.82
N ARG A 150 -11.87 15.68 10.28
CA ARG A 150 -13.26 16.08 10.51
C ARG A 150 -13.65 15.98 12.00
N LEU A 151 -13.26 14.89 12.66
CA LEU A 151 -13.52 14.72 14.09
C LEU A 151 -12.77 15.78 14.93
N LYS A 152 -11.50 16.02 14.62
CA LYS A 152 -10.70 17.06 15.30
C LYS A 152 -11.33 18.45 15.14
N ALA A 153 -11.72 18.84 13.94
CA ALA A 153 -12.39 20.09 13.68
C ALA A 153 -13.75 20.22 14.42
N LYS A 154 -14.49 19.11 14.55
CA LYS A 154 -15.74 19.06 15.31
C LYS A 154 -15.50 19.27 16.82
N GLU A 155 -14.43 18.70 17.37
CA GLU A 155 -14.05 18.87 18.76
C GLU A 155 -13.59 20.30 19.05
N GLU A 156 -12.74 20.87 18.20
CA GLU A 156 -12.29 22.26 18.29
C GLU A 156 -13.49 23.24 18.26
N ARG A 157 -14.44 22.99 17.35
CA ARG A 157 -15.66 23.80 17.26
C ARG A 157 -16.55 23.69 18.50
N LYS A 158 -16.62 22.49 19.13
CA LYS A 158 -17.32 22.30 20.42
C LYS A 158 -16.60 23.02 21.57
N ALA A 159 -15.27 22.95 21.62
CA ALA A 159 -14.46 23.61 22.63
C ALA A 159 -14.58 25.13 22.52
N LEU A 160 -14.52 25.71 21.33
CA LEU A 160 -14.75 27.15 21.07
C LEU A 160 -16.12 27.60 21.57
N LYS A 161 -17.20 26.89 21.20
CA LYS A 161 -18.56 27.22 21.68
C LYS A 161 -18.70 27.13 23.19
N LYS A 162 -18.02 26.18 23.83
CA LYS A 162 -18.00 26.06 25.30
C LYS A 162 -17.24 27.24 25.94
N ALA A 163 -16.10 27.65 25.39
CA ALA A 163 -15.32 28.77 25.82
C ALA A 163 -16.09 30.11 25.69
N GLU A 164 -16.79 30.33 24.57
CA GLU A 164 -17.65 31.50 24.37
C GLU A 164 -18.80 31.57 25.41
N LYS A 165 -19.45 30.43 25.69
CA LYS A 165 -20.51 30.36 26.72
C LYS A 165 -19.94 30.73 28.11
N LEU A 166 -18.77 30.21 28.46
CA LEU A 166 -18.11 30.54 29.73
C LEU A 166 -17.72 32.02 29.81
N ALA A 167 -17.21 32.60 28.74
CA ALA A 167 -16.84 34.03 28.68
C ALA A 167 -18.07 34.94 28.85
N LYS A 168 -19.20 34.60 28.25
CA LYS A 168 -20.48 35.31 28.38
C LYS A 168 -21.11 35.15 29.77
N ALA A 169 -20.82 34.06 30.50
CA ALA A 169 -21.37 33.77 31.84
C ALA A 169 -20.55 34.43 32.98
N LYS A 170 -19.37 35.02 32.74
CA LYS A 170 -18.63 35.76 33.77
C LYS A 170 -19.31 37.09 34.05
N PRO A 171 -19.77 37.39 35.32
CA PRO A 171 -20.42 38.64 35.64
C PRO A 171 -19.42 39.78 35.42
N ARG A 172 -19.89 40.83 34.75
CA ARG A 172 -19.17 42.08 34.56
C ARG A 172 -18.86 42.63 35.95
N LYS A 173 -17.61 42.57 36.40
CA LYS A 173 -17.20 43.24 37.65
C LYS A 173 -17.51 44.72 37.48
N THR A 174 -18.55 45.21 38.19
CA THR A 174 -18.87 46.63 38.29
C THR A 174 -17.65 47.36 38.83
N ALA A 175 -17.10 48.29 38.06
CA ALA A 175 -16.02 49.17 38.48
C ALA A 175 -16.55 49.98 39.67
N LYS A 176 -16.02 49.73 40.88
CA LYS A 176 -16.25 50.57 42.05
C LYS A 176 -15.74 51.98 41.72
N LYS A 177 -16.64 52.97 41.68
CA LYS A 177 -16.30 54.38 41.61
C LYS A 177 -15.26 54.75 42.71
N PRO A 178 -14.22 55.53 42.41
CA PRO A 178 -13.31 55.99 43.45
C PRO A 178 -14.04 56.92 44.41
N ARG A 179 -13.97 56.59 45.67
CA ARG A 179 -14.51 57.37 46.80
C ARG A 179 -13.70 58.69 46.93
N LYS A 180 -14.35 59.83 46.67
CA LYS A 180 -13.75 61.15 46.95
C LYS A 180 -13.45 61.24 48.43
N LEU A 181 -12.19 61.38 48.82
CA LEU A 181 -11.76 61.80 50.14
C LEU A 181 -11.81 63.31 50.16
N ASN A 182 -12.70 63.92 50.98
CA ASN A 182 -12.77 65.27 51.32
C ASN A 182 -11.60 65.59 52.24
N GLY A 183 -11.05 66.80 52.06
CA GLY A 183 -9.83 67.31 52.60
C GLY A 183 -9.84 67.59 54.12
N THR A 184 -8.65 67.70 54.68
CA THR A 184 -8.41 68.52 55.84
C THR A 184 -6.98 69.08 55.72
N LYS A 185 -6.97 70.39 55.67
CA LYS A 185 -6.10 71.48 56.20
C LYS A 185 -4.64 71.11 56.56
N VAL A 186 -3.80 71.80 55.84
CA VAL A 186 -2.70 72.70 56.21
C VAL A 186 -2.16 72.62 57.64
N LEU A 187 -0.86 72.47 57.76
CA LEU A 187 0.02 73.21 58.63
C LEU A 187 1.46 73.21 58.10
N HIS A 188 1.93 74.42 57.83
CA HIS A 188 3.32 74.78 57.58
C HIS A 188 4.24 74.41 58.74
N ARG A 189 5.42 73.91 58.44
CA ARG A 189 6.64 74.37 59.15
C ARG A 189 7.87 74.19 58.28
N ALA A 190 8.57 75.29 58.21
CA ALA A 190 9.82 75.52 57.53
C ALA A 190 11.04 74.98 58.31
N ASN A 191 12.17 75.07 57.64
CA ASN A 191 13.56 74.98 58.09
C ASN A 191 14.15 73.55 57.90
N GLY A 192 15.25 73.36 57.31
CA GLY A 192 16.33 74.25 56.88
C GLY A 192 17.60 73.40 56.88
N HIS A 193 18.51 73.74 55.97
CA HIS A 193 19.94 73.39 56.00
C HIS A 193 20.33 71.90 55.86
N ALA A 194 21.28 71.57 55.17
CA ALA A 194 22.42 72.00 54.37
C ALA A 194 23.36 70.82 54.20
N MET A 195 23.97 70.75 53.04
CA MET A 195 25.33 70.25 52.78
C MET A 195 25.76 68.86 53.33
N LEU A 196 26.12 67.98 52.49
CA LEU A 196 27.42 67.77 51.86
C LEU A 196 27.26 66.75 50.73
#